data_f2e6c9582765536e1abe9e3b6413e4f9
#
_entry.id   f2e6c9582765536e1abe9e3b6413e4f9
#
_cell.length_a   1.000
_cell.length_b   1.000
_cell.length_c   1.000
_cell.angle_alpha   90.00
_cell.angle_beta   90.00
_cell.angle_gamma   90.00
#
_symmetry.space_group_name_H-M   'P 1'
#
loop_
_entity.id
_entity.type
_entity.pdbx_description
1 polymer ?
#
loop_
_entity_poly.entity_id
_entity_poly.type
_entity_poly.pdbx_seq_one_letter_code
_entity_poly.pdbx_strand_id
1 'polypeptide(L)'
;MRKHFTLGIFLLFCWFAGYSQTGGGSVYNFLDFSYASRLTALGNGLISVHDDDPTFLITNPSYIGSRHSNSLALNFTNYFGQTNYASAFYTYTFPKAGSFAAEVRYVGYGTFQGMDEAGLETGRFSANDIALTLGWGRELSPNFSIGANLKFIFCGYEMYNSFGLAVDVAGSYYNPDKRLSLTLLAKNIGSELKTFTPDNFERTPFDLQFALSQRLEHVPFRYHISLHHLYRWNMNYYGDDNPFLETDGMTNEIIYPSKVSQFFDNFFRHINFGLEIEPAKFLSLQLAYNHNIHQEMKILARRSMAGFSYGFMLNIKGVRFGFARQHFAPGATPNCFNLALNFNELSKQHQEKKQKKLTRET
;
A
#
# COMPACT_ATOMS: atom_id res chain seq x y z
N MET A 1 12.90 25.51 29.19
CA MET A 1 13.17 24.63 28.03
C MET A 1 11.94 23.91 27.44
N ARG A 2 10.95 23.46 28.21
CA ARG A 2 9.74 22.78 27.66
C ARG A 2 8.83 23.67 26.78
N LYS A 3 8.70 24.97 27.07
CA LYS A 3 7.80 25.88 26.31
C LYS A 3 8.34 26.25 24.90
N HIS A 4 9.63 26.23 24.69
CA HIS A 4 10.24 26.55 23.39
C HIS A 4 10.24 25.35 22.45
N PHE A 5 10.19 24.13 22.99
CA PHE A 5 10.11 22.89 22.19
C PHE A 5 8.72 22.71 21.57
N THR A 6 7.65 23.04 22.31
CA THR A 6 6.26 23.01 21.79
C THR A 6 5.99 24.08 20.75
N LEU A 7 6.59 25.27 20.89
CA LEU A 7 6.45 26.34 19.90
C LEU A 7 7.19 26.03 18.60
N GLY A 8 8.34 25.35 18.68
CA GLY A 8 9.09 24.91 17.51
C GLY A 8 8.36 23.84 16.69
N ILE A 9 7.68 22.90 17.33
CA ILE A 9 6.85 21.88 16.67
C ILE A 9 5.62 22.53 16.00
N PHE A 10 4.99 23.52 16.64
CA PHE A 10 3.84 24.23 16.08
C PHE A 10 4.22 25.08 14.85
N LEU A 11 5.38 25.72 14.87
CA LEU A 11 5.91 26.48 13.72
C LEU A 11 6.31 25.60 12.54
N LEU A 12 6.80 24.38 12.78
CA LEU A 12 7.06 23.40 11.73
C LEU A 12 5.77 22.93 11.02
N PHE A 13 4.66 22.85 11.74
CA PHE A 13 3.37 22.49 11.17
C PHE A 13 2.73 23.60 10.33
N CYS A 14 3.03 24.87 10.59
CA CYS A 14 2.48 26.00 9.84
C CYS A 14 3.13 26.25 8.47
N TRP A 15 4.25 25.62 8.16
CA TRP A 15 4.95 25.80 6.87
C TRP A 15 4.43 24.92 5.73
N PHE A 16 3.47 24.02 6.00
CA PHE A 16 2.85 23.15 5.00
C PHE A 16 1.55 23.68 4.38
N ALA A 17 1.21 24.94 4.62
CA ALA A 17 0.02 25.55 4.03
C ALA A 17 0.31 26.05 2.62
N GLY A 18 -0.03 25.24 1.63
CA GLY A 18 -0.18 25.74 0.27
C GLY A 18 0.36 24.83 -0.81
N TYR A 19 -0.52 24.48 -1.65
CA TYR A 19 -0.54 24.00 -3.04
C TYR A 19 -1.31 22.67 -3.15
N SER A 20 -2.62 22.82 -3.32
CA SER A 20 -3.49 21.76 -3.79
C SER A 20 -3.41 21.73 -5.33
N GLN A 21 -2.61 20.83 -5.88
CA GLN A 21 -2.83 20.35 -7.24
C GLN A 21 -3.36 18.92 -7.14
N THR A 22 -4.55 18.72 -7.59
CA THR A 22 -5.21 17.42 -7.73
C THR A 22 -4.88 16.86 -9.11
N GLY A 23 -4.08 15.81 -9.15
CA GLY A 23 -3.74 15.11 -10.40
C GLY A 23 -2.41 15.54 -11.03
N GLY A 24 -1.58 14.59 -11.44
CA GLY A 24 -0.31 14.82 -12.13
C GLY A 24 0.82 15.44 -11.30
N GLY A 25 0.65 15.56 -9.99
CA GLY A 25 1.59 16.26 -9.11
C GLY A 25 2.72 15.41 -8.52
N SER A 26 2.86 14.14 -8.89
CA SER A 26 3.92 13.27 -8.37
C SER A 26 4.43 12.29 -9.41
N VAL A 27 5.73 12.04 -9.34
CA VAL A 27 6.42 10.98 -10.07
C VAL A 27 6.40 9.68 -9.24
N TYR A 28 6.69 8.55 -9.86
CA TYR A 28 6.79 7.24 -9.18
C TYR A 28 5.49 6.76 -8.52
N ASN A 29 4.34 7.08 -9.10
CA ASN A 29 3.03 6.68 -8.57
C ASN A 29 2.85 5.17 -8.41
N PHE A 30 3.67 4.35 -9.07
CA PHE A 30 3.68 2.90 -8.90
C PHE A 30 4.03 2.45 -7.46
N LEU A 31 4.66 3.32 -6.65
CA LEU A 31 4.95 3.05 -5.24
C LEU A 31 3.68 2.95 -4.38
N ASP A 32 2.57 3.52 -4.85
CA ASP A 32 1.27 3.50 -4.16
C ASP A 32 0.37 2.33 -4.58
N PHE A 33 0.75 1.62 -5.64
CA PHE A 33 -0.02 0.48 -6.09
C PHE A 33 0.11 -0.72 -5.14
N SER A 34 -0.99 -1.45 -5.01
CA SER A 34 -1.04 -2.68 -4.25
C SER A 34 -0.32 -3.81 -4.99
N TYR A 35 0.53 -4.51 -4.28
CA TYR A 35 1.32 -5.61 -4.81
C TYR A 35 1.12 -6.93 -4.05
N ALA A 36 0.63 -6.89 -2.81
CA ALA A 36 0.35 -8.08 -2.01
C ALA A 36 -1.16 -8.36 -1.94
N SER A 37 -1.56 -9.62 -2.01
CA SER A 37 -2.98 -9.99 -2.08
C SER A 37 -3.77 -9.49 -0.87
N ARG A 38 -3.25 -9.65 0.34
CA ARG A 38 -3.95 -9.18 1.56
C ARG A 38 -4.07 -7.65 1.59
N LEU A 39 -3.03 -6.93 1.16
CA LEU A 39 -3.06 -5.48 1.04
C LEU A 39 -4.13 -5.04 0.03
N THR A 40 -4.17 -5.71 -1.14
CA THR A 40 -5.19 -5.48 -2.18
C THR A 40 -6.59 -5.79 -1.68
N ALA A 41 -6.78 -6.96 -1.03
CA ALA A 41 -8.09 -7.39 -0.52
C ALA A 41 -8.65 -6.44 0.54
N LEU A 42 -7.77 -5.76 1.29
CA LEU A 42 -8.10 -4.76 2.30
C LEU A 42 -8.01 -3.31 1.76
N GLY A 43 -8.17 -3.14 0.43
CA GLY A 43 -8.35 -1.85 -0.22
C GLY A 43 -7.13 -0.94 -0.19
N ASN A 44 -5.89 -1.48 -0.10
CA ASN A 44 -4.63 -0.78 0.10
C ASN A 44 -4.48 -0.05 1.45
N GLY A 45 -5.38 -0.30 2.39
CA GLY A 45 -5.36 0.35 3.70
C GLY A 45 -4.69 -0.45 4.82
N LEU A 46 -4.12 -1.61 4.51
CA LEU A 46 -3.51 -2.47 5.52
C LEU A 46 -2.11 -2.00 5.90
N ILE A 47 -2.02 -1.16 6.93
CA ILE A 47 -0.74 -0.75 7.52
C ILE A 47 -0.64 -1.02 9.02
N SER A 48 -1.71 -1.52 9.66
CA SER A 48 -1.75 -1.73 11.10
C SER A 48 -2.27 -3.13 11.42
N VAL A 49 -1.40 -4.14 11.36
CA VAL A 49 -1.72 -5.53 11.75
C VAL A 49 -0.53 -6.17 12.42
N HIS A 50 -0.76 -6.68 13.64
CA HIS A 50 0.23 -7.40 14.41
C HIS A 50 -0.04 -8.91 14.34
N ASP A 51 0.49 -9.58 13.32
CA ASP A 51 0.42 -11.03 13.13
C ASP A 51 1.69 -11.56 12.43
N ASP A 52 1.67 -12.85 12.03
CA ASP A 52 2.84 -13.52 11.46
C ASP A 52 2.88 -13.48 9.93
N ASP A 53 2.07 -12.64 9.29
CA ASP A 53 2.05 -12.52 7.83
C ASP A 53 3.19 -11.63 7.32
N PRO A 54 4.14 -12.17 6.56
CA PRO A 54 5.25 -11.39 6.04
C PRO A 54 4.88 -10.56 4.80
N THR A 55 3.74 -10.81 4.14
CA THR A 55 3.47 -10.33 2.77
C THR A 55 3.34 -8.81 2.62
N PHE A 56 3.12 -8.08 3.71
CA PHE A 56 2.94 -6.61 3.69
C PHE A 56 4.01 -5.84 4.50
N LEU A 57 5.04 -6.51 5.02
CA LEU A 57 6.03 -5.90 5.94
C LEU A 57 6.72 -4.66 5.36
N ILE A 58 7.01 -4.65 4.06
CA ILE A 58 7.61 -3.49 3.41
C ILE A 58 6.66 -2.28 3.38
N THR A 59 5.35 -2.51 3.41
CA THR A 59 4.37 -1.40 3.48
C THR A 59 4.45 -0.68 4.82
N ASN A 60 4.71 -1.42 5.91
CA ASN A 60 4.92 -0.86 7.23
C ASN A 60 6.18 -1.43 7.89
N PRO A 61 7.31 -0.74 7.84
CA PRO A 61 8.58 -1.25 8.33
C PRO A 61 8.61 -1.47 9.85
N SER A 62 7.72 -0.87 10.64
CA SER A 62 7.67 -1.11 12.08
C SER A 62 7.25 -2.53 12.47
N TYR A 63 6.68 -3.30 11.53
CA TYR A 63 6.35 -4.72 11.73
C TYR A 63 7.46 -5.67 11.27
N ILE A 64 8.53 -5.20 10.67
CA ILE A 64 9.71 -6.01 10.38
C ILE A 64 10.32 -6.45 11.71
N GLY A 65 10.09 -7.71 12.10
CA GLY A 65 10.43 -8.21 13.43
C GLY A 65 10.89 -9.67 13.42
N SER A 66 11.34 -10.13 14.58
CA SER A 66 11.93 -11.47 14.77
C SER A 66 10.98 -12.62 14.37
N ARG A 67 9.67 -12.43 14.53
CA ARG A 67 8.63 -13.40 14.14
C ARG A 67 8.62 -13.70 12.64
N HIS A 68 9.08 -12.74 11.82
CA HIS A 68 9.11 -12.86 10.36
C HIS A 68 10.47 -13.26 9.82
N SER A 69 11.45 -13.54 10.70
CA SER A 69 12.81 -13.91 10.29
C SER A 69 12.82 -15.17 9.41
N ASN A 70 13.68 -15.19 8.39
CA ASN A 70 13.77 -16.25 7.38
C ASN A 70 12.46 -16.47 6.60
N SER A 71 11.75 -15.40 6.28
CA SER A 71 10.56 -15.45 5.43
C SER A 71 10.86 -14.88 4.05
N LEU A 72 10.43 -15.61 3.03
CA LEU A 72 10.43 -15.19 1.63
C LEU A 72 8.99 -14.96 1.21
N ALA A 73 8.68 -13.83 0.56
CA ALA A 73 7.40 -13.64 -0.09
C ALA A 73 7.56 -13.20 -1.53
N LEU A 74 6.73 -13.78 -2.38
CA LEU A 74 6.61 -13.49 -3.80
C LEU A 74 5.20 -12.99 -4.07
N ASN A 75 5.10 -11.88 -4.77
CA ASN A 75 3.83 -11.26 -5.12
C ASN A 75 3.78 -11.05 -6.63
N PHE A 76 2.60 -11.25 -7.20
CA PHE A 76 2.32 -10.99 -8.60
C PHE A 76 0.93 -10.40 -8.74
N THR A 77 0.81 -9.28 -9.45
CA THR A 77 -0.48 -8.66 -9.76
C THR A 77 -0.58 -8.48 -11.27
N ASN A 78 -1.58 -9.14 -11.85
CA ASN A 78 -2.00 -8.84 -13.20
C ASN A 78 -2.97 -7.64 -13.12
N TYR A 79 -2.53 -6.54 -13.68
CA TYR A 79 -3.30 -5.31 -13.70
C TYR A 79 -4.20 -5.25 -14.94
N PHE A 80 -4.40 -4.13 -15.57
CA PHE A 80 -5.13 -4.05 -16.84
C PHE A 80 -4.17 -3.79 -18.00
N GLY A 81 -4.62 -4.03 -19.23
CA GLY A 81 -3.79 -3.96 -20.42
C GLY A 81 -2.69 -5.02 -20.37
N GLN A 82 -1.45 -4.61 -20.62
CA GLN A 82 -0.26 -5.46 -20.53
C GLN A 82 0.54 -5.21 -19.24
N THR A 83 -0.01 -4.42 -18.29
CA THR A 83 0.69 -4.04 -17.07
C THR A 83 0.69 -5.17 -16.07
N ASN A 84 1.88 -5.54 -15.59
CA ASN A 84 2.09 -6.55 -14.58
C ASN A 84 3.03 -6.04 -13.50
N TYR A 85 2.71 -6.40 -12.25
CA TYR A 85 3.53 -6.13 -11.08
C TYR A 85 4.09 -7.42 -10.54
N ALA A 86 5.35 -7.41 -10.17
CA ALA A 86 5.98 -8.49 -9.45
C ALA A 86 6.81 -7.93 -8.31
N SER A 87 6.80 -8.59 -7.15
CA SER A 87 7.77 -8.30 -6.11
C SER A 87 8.24 -9.57 -5.42
N ALA A 88 9.46 -9.51 -4.92
CA ALA A 88 10.05 -10.52 -4.09
C ALA A 88 10.75 -9.85 -2.92
N PHE A 89 10.49 -10.31 -1.69
CA PHE A 89 11.22 -9.82 -0.54
C PHE A 89 11.62 -10.95 0.41
N TYR A 90 12.68 -10.69 1.16
CA TYR A 90 13.22 -11.60 2.16
C TYR A 90 13.50 -10.84 3.45
N THR A 91 13.25 -11.48 4.59
CA THR A 91 13.47 -10.91 5.91
C THR A 91 14.44 -11.75 6.73
N TYR A 92 15.32 -11.06 7.46
CA TYR A 92 16.25 -11.68 8.38
C TYR A 92 16.45 -10.85 9.64
N THR A 93 16.55 -11.51 10.79
CA THR A 93 16.75 -10.86 12.08
C THR A 93 18.14 -11.11 12.62
N PHE A 94 18.84 -10.03 12.92
CA PHE A 94 20.12 -10.04 13.62
C PHE A 94 19.89 -9.78 15.12
N PRO A 95 20.39 -10.62 16.04
CA PRO A 95 20.05 -10.52 17.47
C PRO A 95 20.33 -9.17 18.12
N LYS A 96 21.31 -8.41 17.63
CA LYS A 96 21.72 -7.11 18.21
C LYS A 96 21.28 -5.90 17.39
N ALA A 97 21.13 -6.05 16.07
CA ALA A 97 20.91 -4.94 15.16
C ALA A 97 19.43 -4.72 14.82
N GLY A 98 18.55 -5.68 15.14
CA GLY A 98 17.16 -5.67 14.76
C GLY A 98 16.87 -6.52 13.52
N SER A 99 15.72 -6.35 12.93
CA SER A 99 15.27 -7.12 11.77
C SER A 99 15.41 -6.28 10.50
N PHE A 100 15.82 -6.93 9.42
CA PHE A 100 16.00 -6.31 8.12
C PHE A 100 15.14 -7.03 7.09
N ALA A 101 14.72 -6.28 6.07
CA ALA A 101 14.03 -6.79 4.89
C ALA A 101 14.66 -6.19 3.64
N ALA A 102 14.72 -6.95 2.58
CA ALA A 102 15.09 -6.46 1.25
C ALA A 102 14.01 -6.85 0.27
N GLU A 103 13.51 -5.89 -0.52
CA GLU A 103 12.51 -6.10 -1.56
C GLU A 103 13.02 -5.60 -2.90
N VAL A 104 12.73 -6.36 -3.95
CA VAL A 104 12.76 -5.88 -5.33
C VAL A 104 11.34 -5.86 -5.85
N ARG A 105 10.91 -4.72 -6.36
CA ARG A 105 9.61 -4.51 -7.00
C ARG A 105 9.83 -4.13 -8.46
N TYR A 106 9.09 -4.76 -9.35
CA TYR A 106 9.12 -4.53 -10.78
C TYR A 106 7.71 -4.27 -11.29
N VAL A 107 7.58 -3.26 -12.14
CA VAL A 107 6.37 -2.97 -12.92
C VAL A 107 6.74 -2.95 -14.38
N GLY A 108 6.13 -3.82 -15.17
CA GLY A 108 6.23 -3.82 -16.62
C GLY A 108 4.93 -3.34 -17.22
N TYR A 109 5.00 -2.32 -18.05
CA TYR A 109 3.80 -1.73 -18.72
C TYR A 109 3.52 -2.39 -20.08
N GLY A 110 4.36 -3.33 -20.50
CA GLY A 110 4.26 -4.01 -21.78
C GLY A 110 5.08 -3.35 -22.88
N THR A 111 4.71 -3.65 -24.11
CA THR A 111 5.40 -3.16 -25.32
C THR A 111 4.47 -2.24 -26.11
N PHE A 112 4.98 -1.10 -26.49
CA PHE A 112 4.26 -0.06 -27.23
C PHE A 112 4.81 0.04 -28.66
N GLN A 113 3.93 0.36 -29.60
CA GLN A 113 4.32 0.66 -30.97
C GLN A 113 4.68 2.15 -31.06
N GLY A 114 5.93 2.42 -31.44
CA GLY A 114 6.38 3.80 -31.73
C GLY A 114 5.86 4.27 -33.09
N MET A 115 5.47 5.53 -33.15
CA MET A 115 5.03 6.21 -34.37
C MET A 115 5.71 7.58 -34.47
N ASP A 116 6.04 8.01 -35.70
CA ASP A 116 6.51 9.35 -35.96
C ASP A 116 5.34 10.35 -36.08
N GLU A 117 5.65 11.63 -36.33
CA GLU A 117 4.65 12.68 -36.48
C GLU A 117 3.72 12.46 -37.69
N ALA A 118 4.14 11.67 -38.67
CA ALA A 118 3.34 11.30 -39.84
C ALA A 118 2.50 10.04 -39.63
N GLY A 119 2.60 9.39 -38.43
CA GLY A 119 1.92 8.13 -38.10
C GLY A 119 2.59 6.89 -38.67
N LEU A 120 3.83 6.98 -39.14
CA LEU A 120 4.60 5.83 -39.60
C LEU A 120 5.24 5.12 -38.41
N GLU A 121 5.23 3.77 -38.45
CA GLU A 121 5.82 2.95 -37.40
C GLU A 121 7.33 3.14 -37.32
N THR A 122 7.84 3.56 -36.15
CA THR A 122 9.28 3.78 -35.90
C THR A 122 9.95 2.62 -35.16
N GLY A 123 9.17 1.61 -34.71
CA GLY A 123 9.67 0.48 -33.97
C GLY A 123 8.84 0.20 -32.71
N ARG A 124 9.41 -0.61 -31.79
CA ARG A 124 8.75 -0.96 -30.52
C ARG A 124 9.61 -0.52 -29.35
N PHE A 125 8.98 -0.04 -28.29
CA PHE A 125 9.63 0.30 -27.04
C PHE A 125 8.89 -0.31 -25.84
N SER A 126 9.55 -0.38 -24.70
CA SER A 126 8.97 -0.82 -23.44
C SER A 126 9.07 0.27 -22.39
N ALA A 127 8.19 0.17 -21.38
CA ALA A 127 8.22 1.01 -20.20
C ALA A 127 8.24 0.12 -18.95
N ASN A 128 9.06 0.48 -17.98
CA ASN A 128 9.17 -0.26 -16.74
C ASN A 128 9.64 0.62 -15.57
N ASP A 129 9.24 0.20 -14.36
CA ASP A 129 9.67 0.77 -13.10
C ASP A 129 10.24 -0.31 -12.20
N ILE A 130 11.30 0.04 -11.48
CA ILE A 130 11.96 -0.83 -10.51
C ILE A 130 12.14 -0.07 -9.21
N ALA A 131 11.80 -0.68 -8.08
CA ALA A 131 12.17 -0.18 -6.76
C ALA A 131 12.91 -1.26 -5.99
N LEU A 132 14.10 -0.91 -5.49
CA LEU A 132 14.83 -1.70 -4.50
C LEU A 132 14.59 -1.05 -3.13
N THR A 133 14.00 -1.81 -2.20
CA THR A 133 13.69 -1.33 -0.85
C THR A 133 14.50 -2.10 0.19
N LEU A 134 15.17 -1.36 1.07
CA LEU A 134 15.84 -1.90 2.25
C LEU A 134 15.07 -1.45 3.48
N GLY A 135 14.47 -2.40 4.19
CA GLY A 135 13.69 -2.16 5.39
C GLY A 135 14.44 -2.54 6.65
N TRP A 136 14.23 -1.78 7.70
CA TRP A 136 14.69 -2.06 9.05
C TRP A 136 13.56 -1.85 10.04
N GLY A 137 13.43 -2.79 11.01
CA GLY A 137 12.46 -2.71 12.09
C GLY A 137 13.02 -3.17 13.41
N ARG A 138 12.52 -2.57 14.49
CA ARG A 138 12.94 -2.89 15.86
C ARG A 138 11.80 -2.72 16.85
N GLU A 139 11.59 -3.72 17.68
CA GLU A 139 10.73 -3.65 18.86
C GLU A 139 11.49 -2.89 19.97
N LEU A 140 10.95 -1.74 20.40
CA LEU A 140 11.50 -0.93 21.50
C LEU A 140 10.98 -1.39 22.86
N SER A 141 9.75 -1.94 22.86
CA SER A 141 9.11 -2.55 24.02
C SER A 141 8.13 -3.63 23.53
N PRO A 142 7.55 -4.47 24.42
CA PRO A 142 6.56 -5.47 24.02
C PRO A 142 5.34 -4.89 23.27
N ASN A 143 5.07 -3.60 23.47
CA ASN A 143 3.91 -2.93 22.90
C ASN A 143 4.25 -1.92 21.80
N PHE A 144 5.52 -1.56 21.62
CA PHE A 144 5.89 -0.49 20.72
C PHE A 144 7.05 -0.87 19.81
N SER A 145 6.87 -0.68 18.51
CA SER A 145 7.86 -0.93 17.47
C SER A 145 8.02 0.26 16.53
N ILE A 146 9.22 0.39 16.00
CA ILE A 146 9.55 1.41 14.99
C ILE A 146 10.23 0.75 13.79
N GLY A 147 10.20 1.43 12.66
CA GLY A 147 10.92 0.97 11.47
C GLY A 147 11.07 2.06 10.43
N ALA A 148 11.96 1.78 9.50
CA ALA A 148 12.22 2.65 8.36
C ALA A 148 12.53 1.81 7.11
N ASN A 149 12.15 2.32 5.95
CA ASN A 149 12.54 1.82 4.64
C ASN A 149 13.40 2.86 3.93
N LEU A 150 14.37 2.39 3.15
CA LEU A 150 15.09 3.18 2.16
C LEU A 150 14.80 2.58 0.78
N LYS A 151 14.33 3.40 -0.15
CA LYS A 151 13.90 3.01 -1.49
C LYS A 151 14.79 3.65 -2.53
N PHE A 152 15.35 2.84 -3.43
CA PHE A 152 16.05 3.24 -4.64
C PHE A 152 15.11 2.99 -5.81
N ILE A 153 14.81 4.02 -6.59
CA ILE A 153 13.75 3.99 -7.60
C ILE A 153 14.38 4.27 -8.96
N PHE A 154 14.09 3.40 -9.93
CA PHE A 154 14.57 3.48 -11.30
C PHE A 154 13.37 3.33 -12.23
N CYS A 155 13.17 4.30 -13.09
CA CYS A 155 12.10 4.29 -14.10
C CYS A 155 12.69 4.48 -15.49
N GLY A 156 12.20 3.71 -16.45
CA GLY A 156 12.63 3.78 -17.84
C GLY A 156 11.44 3.71 -18.79
N TYR A 157 11.29 4.78 -19.60
CA TYR A 157 10.21 4.91 -20.58
C TYR A 157 10.82 5.29 -21.92
N GLU A 158 10.93 4.33 -22.85
CA GLU A 158 11.58 4.50 -24.13
C GLU A 158 13.04 4.95 -23.97
N MET A 159 13.37 6.20 -24.36
CA MET A 159 14.69 6.82 -24.20
C MET A 159 14.85 7.61 -22.89
N TYR A 160 13.76 7.84 -22.16
CA TYR A 160 13.77 8.63 -20.95
C TYR A 160 13.98 7.74 -19.74
N ASN A 161 14.79 8.18 -18.80
CA ASN A 161 14.99 7.46 -17.55
C ASN A 161 15.11 8.43 -16.37
N SER A 162 14.62 7.98 -15.23
CA SER A 162 14.65 8.73 -13.98
C SER A 162 15.21 7.85 -12.86
N PHE A 163 15.83 8.48 -11.88
CA PHE A 163 16.29 7.86 -10.65
C PHE A 163 15.89 8.72 -9.46
N GLY A 164 15.35 8.07 -8.42
CA GLY A 164 14.92 8.73 -7.21
C GLY A 164 15.25 7.95 -5.94
N LEU A 165 15.20 8.65 -4.82
CA LEU A 165 15.30 8.09 -3.48
C LEU A 165 14.08 8.47 -2.65
N ALA A 166 13.60 7.53 -1.83
CA ALA A 166 12.53 7.79 -0.88
C ALA A 166 12.77 7.02 0.42
N VAL A 167 12.20 7.55 1.50
CA VAL A 167 12.26 6.94 2.83
C VAL A 167 10.84 6.81 3.37
N ASP A 168 10.55 5.69 4.04
CA ASP A 168 9.37 5.56 4.88
C ASP A 168 9.81 5.49 6.35
N VAL A 169 8.98 6.03 7.23
CA VAL A 169 9.17 5.92 8.69
C VAL A 169 7.84 5.54 9.33
N ALA A 170 7.86 4.53 10.18
CA ALA A 170 6.68 4.05 10.86
C ALA A 170 6.90 3.82 12.35
N GLY A 171 5.84 4.03 13.12
CA GLY A 171 5.73 3.61 14.51
C GLY A 171 4.41 2.88 14.74
N SER A 172 4.48 1.74 15.43
CA SER A 172 3.29 0.95 15.74
C SER A 172 3.21 0.63 17.23
N TYR A 173 1.98 0.70 17.73
CA TYR A 173 1.61 0.29 19.08
C TYR A 173 0.69 -0.91 19.03
N TYR A 174 0.97 -1.93 19.82
CA TYR A 174 0.14 -3.11 19.96
C TYR A 174 -0.24 -3.36 21.41
N ASN A 175 -1.54 -3.51 21.66
CA ASN A 175 -2.10 -3.93 22.96
C ASN A 175 -2.57 -5.37 22.84
N PRO A 176 -1.89 -6.34 23.49
CA PRO A 176 -2.25 -7.76 23.42
C PRO A 176 -3.58 -8.07 24.09
N ASP A 177 -3.94 -7.40 25.19
CA ASP A 177 -5.17 -7.64 25.92
C ASP A 177 -6.40 -7.27 25.09
N LYS A 178 -6.34 -6.13 24.39
CA LYS A 178 -7.42 -5.64 23.52
C LYS A 178 -7.27 -6.13 22.08
N ARG A 179 -6.19 -6.83 21.75
CA ARG A 179 -5.82 -7.23 20.37
C ARG A 179 -5.91 -6.05 19.38
N LEU A 180 -5.54 -4.87 19.89
CA LEU A 180 -5.61 -3.60 19.19
C LEU A 180 -4.22 -3.21 18.69
N SER A 181 -4.14 -2.86 17.42
CA SER A 181 -2.94 -2.32 16.78
C SER A 181 -3.20 -0.94 16.24
N LEU A 182 -2.29 -0.01 16.49
CA LEU A 182 -2.30 1.36 15.99
C LEU A 182 -0.99 1.62 15.26
N THR A 183 -1.05 2.31 14.15
CA THR A 183 0.15 2.66 13.35
C THR A 183 0.07 4.10 12.86
N LEU A 184 1.19 4.79 12.93
CA LEU A 184 1.45 6.03 12.21
C LEU A 184 2.59 5.77 11.22
N LEU A 185 2.36 6.11 9.95
CA LEU A 185 3.29 5.90 8.85
C LEU A 185 3.40 7.17 8.00
N ALA A 186 4.62 7.63 7.81
CA ALA A 186 4.96 8.61 6.78
C ALA A 186 5.74 7.88 5.68
N LYS A 187 5.19 7.81 4.47
CA LYS A 187 5.78 7.06 3.37
C LYS A 187 6.18 7.96 2.22
N ASN A 188 7.15 7.47 1.42
CA ASN A 188 7.64 8.11 0.20
C ASN A 188 8.17 9.54 0.44
N ILE A 189 8.82 9.78 1.57
CA ILE A 189 9.55 11.03 1.82
C ILE A 189 10.79 11.02 0.94
N GLY A 190 10.78 11.77 -0.15
CA GLY A 190 11.88 11.69 -1.10
C GLY A 190 11.79 12.66 -2.26
N SER A 191 12.67 12.45 -3.23
CA SER A 191 12.76 13.27 -4.43
C SER A 191 13.39 12.49 -5.58
N GLU A 192 13.16 12.99 -6.80
CA GLU A 192 13.99 12.65 -7.95
C GLU A 192 15.41 13.18 -7.75
N LEU A 193 16.39 12.39 -8.11
CA LEU A 193 17.80 12.77 -8.23
C LEU A 193 18.20 12.97 -9.68
N LYS A 194 17.55 12.26 -10.58
CA LYS A 194 17.62 12.43 -12.01
C LYS A 194 16.22 12.45 -12.57
N THR A 195 15.83 13.54 -13.19
CA THR A 195 14.51 13.73 -13.81
C THR A 195 14.46 13.11 -15.21
N PHE A 196 13.26 12.80 -15.70
CA PHE A 196 13.04 12.32 -17.08
C PHE A 196 13.43 13.36 -18.12
N THR A 197 13.09 14.61 -17.86
CA THR A 197 13.44 15.76 -18.71
C THR A 197 14.16 16.83 -17.89
N PRO A 198 15.15 17.54 -18.45
CA PRO A 198 15.83 18.60 -17.72
C PRO A 198 14.86 19.62 -17.14
N ASP A 199 15.16 20.12 -15.95
CA ASP A 199 14.45 21.20 -15.25
C ASP A 199 12.99 20.91 -14.85
N ASN A 200 12.51 19.67 -15.00
CA ASN A 200 11.16 19.27 -14.57
C ASN A 200 11.24 18.34 -13.36
N PHE A 201 11.31 18.92 -12.15
CA PHE A 201 11.31 18.17 -10.90
C PHE A 201 9.89 17.91 -10.42
N GLU A 202 9.56 16.64 -10.19
CA GLU A 202 8.31 16.21 -9.59
C GLU A 202 8.53 15.63 -8.19
N ARG A 203 7.48 15.70 -7.37
CA ARG A 203 7.54 15.16 -6.01
C ARG A 203 7.25 13.66 -6.03
N THR A 204 7.85 12.93 -5.09
CA THR A 204 7.43 11.56 -4.79
C THR A 204 6.00 11.55 -4.23
N PRO A 205 5.25 10.45 -4.34
CA PRO A 205 3.88 10.34 -3.82
C PRO A 205 3.90 10.21 -2.29
N PHE A 206 4.25 11.33 -1.62
CA PHE A 206 4.26 11.40 -0.15
C PHE A 206 2.87 11.14 0.41
N ASP A 207 2.82 10.31 1.47
CA ASP A 207 1.59 10.11 2.22
C ASP A 207 1.85 9.99 3.72
N LEU A 208 0.99 10.62 4.52
CA LEU A 208 0.93 10.46 5.96
C LEU A 208 -0.34 9.70 6.32
N GLN A 209 -0.16 8.52 6.92
CA GLN A 209 -1.23 7.57 7.20
C GLN A 209 -1.32 7.26 8.69
N PHE A 210 -2.54 7.11 9.16
CA PHE A 210 -2.83 6.52 10.47
C PHE A 210 -3.77 5.34 10.30
N ALA A 211 -3.51 4.25 10.99
CA ALA A 211 -4.42 3.11 10.94
C ALA A 211 -4.62 2.45 12.30
N LEU A 212 -5.76 1.83 12.40
CA LEU A 212 -6.20 1.03 13.51
C LEU A 212 -6.68 -0.32 13.01
N SER A 213 -6.30 -1.39 13.69
CA SER A 213 -6.95 -2.69 13.53
C SER A 213 -7.21 -3.33 14.88
N GLN A 214 -8.34 -4.02 14.99
CA GLN A 214 -8.67 -4.76 16.18
C GLN A 214 -9.31 -6.10 15.83
N ARG A 215 -8.83 -7.15 16.48
CA ARG A 215 -9.43 -8.48 16.44
C ARG A 215 -10.38 -8.63 17.61
N LEU A 216 -11.62 -8.98 17.34
CA LEU A 216 -12.63 -9.21 18.36
C LEU A 216 -12.39 -10.54 19.09
N GLU A 217 -12.65 -10.59 20.40
CA GLU A 217 -12.30 -11.74 21.22
C GLU A 217 -13.17 -12.99 20.97
N HIS A 218 -14.47 -12.77 20.83
CA HIS A 218 -15.46 -13.86 20.82
C HIS A 218 -15.99 -14.21 19.43
N VAL A 219 -15.51 -13.50 18.40
CA VAL A 219 -15.91 -13.70 17.00
C VAL A 219 -14.69 -13.71 16.09
N PRO A 220 -14.72 -14.46 14.99
CA PRO A 220 -13.57 -14.57 14.08
C PRO A 220 -13.42 -13.34 13.16
N PHE A 221 -13.66 -12.15 13.70
CA PHE A 221 -13.60 -10.90 12.94
C PHE A 221 -12.45 -10.02 13.38
N ARG A 222 -11.78 -9.39 12.40
CA ARG A 222 -10.85 -8.29 12.57
C ARG A 222 -11.29 -7.16 11.66
N TYR A 223 -11.43 -5.96 12.18
CA TYR A 223 -11.70 -4.79 11.37
C TYR A 223 -10.47 -3.90 11.27
N HIS A 224 -10.40 -3.18 10.16
CA HIS A 224 -9.33 -2.26 9.82
C HIS A 224 -9.94 -0.93 9.42
N ILE A 225 -9.39 0.14 9.97
CA ILE A 225 -9.71 1.51 9.58
C ILE A 225 -8.38 2.20 9.33
N SER A 226 -8.18 2.72 8.13
CA SER A 226 -7.00 3.50 7.81
C SER A 226 -7.37 4.85 7.24
N LEU A 227 -6.63 5.85 7.64
CA LEU A 227 -6.72 7.23 7.19
C LEU A 227 -5.50 7.54 6.33
N HIS A 228 -5.75 8.05 5.14
CA HIS A 228 -4.73 8.38 4.15
C HIS A 228 -4.71 9.88 3.89
N HIS A 229 -3.59 10.38 3.35
CA HIS A 229 -3.41 11.77 2.93
C HIS A 229 -3.67 12.79 4.07
N LEU A 230 -3.28 12.45 5.32
CA LEU A 230 -3.50 13.31 6.49
C LEU A 230 -2.77 14.66 6.41
N TYR A 231 -1.87 14.82 5.44
CA TYR A 231 -1.16 16.08 5.20
C TYR A 231 -1.97 17.12 4.42
N ARG A 232 -3.09 16.71 3.81
CA ARG A 232 -4.00 17.63 3.09
C ARG A 232 -5.45 17.23 3.33
N TRP A 233 -6.31 18.21 3.59
CA TRP A 233 -7.73 17.94 3.82
C TRP A 233 -8.53 17.83 2.52
N ASN A 234 -8.30 18.73 1.56
CA ASN A 234 -9.08 18.76 0.32
C ASN A 234 -8.57 17.70 -0.67
N MET A 235 -9.37 16.68 -0.88
CA MET A 235 -9.15 15.63 -1.88
C MET A 235 -10.08 15.78 -3.10
N ASN A 236 -11.05 16.68 -3.02
CA ASN A 236 -12.00 16.95 -4.09
C ASN A 236 -11.54 18.13 -4.95
N TYR A 237 -11.84 18.02 -6.23
CA TYR A 237 -11.73 19.10 -7.18
C TYR A 237 -13.12 19.64 -7.53
N TYR A 238 -13.38 20.91 -7.20
CA TYR A 238 -14.65 21.59 -7.46
C TYR A 238 -14.47 22.71 -8.51
N GLY A 239 -13.66 22.45 -9.54
CA GLY A 239 -13.55 23.36 -10.69
C GLY A 239 -14.77 23.26 -11.62
N ASP A 240 -15.02 24.29 -12.41
CA ASP A 240 -16.16 24.38 -13.33
C ASP A 240 -16.13 23.31 -14.43
N ASP A 241 -14.97 22.71 -14.67
CA ASP A 241 -14.75 21.61 -15.62
C ASP A 241 -14.92 20.22 -14.99
N ASN A 242 -15.31 20.13 -13.72
CA ASN A 242 -15.55 18.84 -13.05
C ASN A 242 -16.82 18.16 -13.58
N PRO A 243 -16.70 17.04 -14.34
CA PRO A 243 -17.84 16.38 -14.95
C PRO A 243 -18.80 15.72 -13.94
N PHE A 244 -18.43 15.65 -12.66
CA PHE A 244 -19.24 15.08 -11.60
C PHE A 244 -20.13 16.10 -10.88
N LEU A 245 -20.04 17.39 -11.25
CA LEU A 245 -20.95 18.42 -10.76
C LEU A 245 -22.25 18.38 -11.55
N GLU A 246 -23.37 18.52 -10.84
CA GLU A 246 -24.68 18.63 -11.46
C GLU A 246 -24.86 20.02 -12.11
N THR A 247 -25.51 20.07 -13.23
CA THR A 247 -25.85 21.31 -13.93
C THR A 247 -27.36 21.49 -13.89
N ASP A 248 -27.81 22.68 -13.58
CA ASP A 248 -29.23 23.02 -13.69
C ASP A 248 -29.66 22.95 -15.16
N GLY A 249 -30.65 22.11 -15.47
CA GLY A 249 -31.11 21.88 -16.83
C GLY A 249 -31.80 23.09 -17.49
N MET A 250 -32.15 24.15 -16.72
CA MET A 250 -32.82 25.35 -17.21
C MET A 250 -31.84 26.54 -17.34
N THR A 251 -30.94 26.72 -16.36
CA THR A 251 -30.01 27.87 -16.32
C THR A 251 -28.62 27.53 -16.84
N ASN A 252 -28.31 26.24 -17.01
CA ASN A 252 -26.98 25.74 -17.34
C ASN A 252 -25.90 26.12 -16.30
N GLU A 253 -26.31 26.52 -15.10
CA GLU A 253 -25.42 26.84 -14.00
C GLU A 253 -24.99 25.57 -13.25
N ILE A 254 -23.74 25.56 -12.79
CA ILE A 254 -23.19 24.44 -12.02
C ILE A 254 -23.73 24.47 -10.59
N ILE A 255 -24.32 23.35 -10.15
CA ILE A 255 -24.81 23.17 -8.80
C ILE A 255 -23.69 22.62 -7.92
N TYR A 256 -23.14 23.46 -7.08
CA TYR A 256 -22.11 23.02 -6.10
C TYR A 256 -22.79 22.32 -4.90
N PRO A 257 -22.22 21.20 -4.43
CA PRO A 257 -22.68 20.55 -3.21
C PRO A 257 -22.59 21.50 -2.01
N SER A 258 -23.49 21.34 -1.03
CA SER A 258 -23.43 22.11 0.21
C SER A 258 -22.10 21.93 0.94
N LYS A 259 -21.64 22.91 1.71
CA LYS A 259 -20.39 22.83 2.51
C LYS A 259 -20.36 21.62 3.43
N VAL A 260 -21.50 21.21 3.96
CA VAL A 260 -21.64 20.02 4.82
C VAL A 260 -21.41 18.74 4.00
N SER A 261 -22.01 18.66 2.81
CA SER A 261 -21.78 17.53 1.88
C SER A 261 -20.32 17.44 1.46
N GLN A 262 -19.69 18.57 1.12
CA GLN A 262 -18.27 18.62 0.78
C GLN A 262 -17.37 18.16 1.94
N PHE A 263 -17.70 18.54 3.18
CA PHE A 263 -16.96 18.11 4.37
C PHE A 263 -17.02 16.59 4.55
N PHE A 264 -18.22 16.00 4.50
CA PHE A 264 -18.37 14.55 4.67
C PHE A 264 -17.77 13.75 3.52
N ASP A 265 -17.90 14.22 2.27
CA ASP A 265 -17.26 13.55 1.13
C ASP A 265 -15.73 13.57 1.28
N ASN A 266 -15.12 14.70 1.59
CA ASN A 266 -13.69 14.79 1.89
C ASN A 266 -13.30 13.87 3.06
N PHE A 267 -14.05 13.88 4.15
CA PHE A 267 -13.78 13.02 5.31
C PHE A 267 -13.75 11.54 4.93
N PHE A 268 -14.77 11.06 4.22
CA PHE A 268 -14.83 9.66 3.80
C PHE A 268 -13.78 9.29 2.75
N ARG A 269 -13.31 10.22 1.93
CA ARG A 269 -12.20 9.98 0.98
C ARG A 269 -10.89 9.64 1.69
N HIS A 270 -10.68 10.15 2.90
CA HIS A 270 -9.52 9.77 3.70
C HIS A 270 -9.62 8.37 4.28
N ILE A 271 -10.82 7.77 4.34
CA ILE A 271 -11.04 6.53 5.07
C ILE A 271 -11.08 5.32 4.12
N ASN A 272 -10.34 4.31 4.51
CA ASN A 272 -10.48 2.97 3.96
C ASN A 272 -10.93 2.00 5.05
N PHE A 273 -11.97 1.22 4.77
CA PHE A 273 -12.52 0.22 5.68
C PHE A 273 -12.21 -1.18 5.18
N GLY A 274 -11.65 -2.01 6.05
CA GLY A 274 -11.38 -3.41 5.79
C GLY A 274 -11.98 -4.31 6.87
N LEU A 275 -12.40 -5.51 6.45
CA LEU A 275 -12.90 -6.57 7.31
C LEU A 275 -12.20 -7.88 6.96
N GLU A 276 -11.66 -8.56 7.96
CA GLU A 276 -11.17 -9.92 7.85
C GLU A 276 -12.05 -10.86 8.68
N ILE A 277 -12.34 -12.02 8.11
CA ILE A 277 -13.07 -13.10 8.74
C ILE A 277 -12.17 -14.32 8.73
N GLU A 278 -11.83 -14.87 9.90
CA GLU A 278 -10.99 -16.05 10.07
C GLU A 278 -11.84 -17.26 10.51
N PRO A 279 -12.60 -17.89 9.59
CA PRO A 279 -13.48 -19.01 9.95
C PRO A 279 -12.71 -20.24 10.42
N ALA A 280 -11.46 -20.35 10.02
CA ALA A 280 -10.54 -21.40 10.47
C ALA A 280 -9.11 -20.86 10.56
N LYS A 281 -8.25 -21.50 11.35
CA LYS A 281 -6.83 -21.09 11.53
C LYS A 281 -6.02 -21.08 10.22
N PHE A 282 -6.47 -21.80 9.21
CA PHE A 282 -5.80 -21.91 7.92
C PHE A 282 -6.44 -21.06 6.84
N LEU A 283 -7.59 -20.43 7.11
CA LEU A 283 -8.35 -19.65 6.10
C LEU A 283 -8.74 -18.29 6.67
N SER A 284 -8.41 -17.24 5.94
CA SER A 284 -8.87 -15.87 6.16
C SER A 284 -9.53 -15.35 4.90
N LEU A 285 -10.68 -14.73 5.06
CA LEU A 285 -11.44 -14.05 4.01
C LEU A 285 -11.38 -12.55 4.27
N GLN A 286 -11.17 -11.76 3.24
CA GLN A 286 -11.02 -10.31 3.32
C GLN A 286 -12.02 -9.60 2.43
N LEU A 287 -12.52 -8.46 2.91
CA LEU A 287 -13.39 -7.54 2.18
C LEU A 287 -13.03 -6.12 2.57
N ALA A 288 -13.00 -5.21 1.62
CA ALA A 288 -12.80 -3.79 1.92
C ALA A 288 -13.54 -2.87 0.97
N TYR A 289 -13.68 -1.62 1.42
CA TYR A 289 -14.21 -0.52 0.65
C TYR A 289 -13.37 0.73 0.82
N ASN A 290 -12.91 1.28 -0.30
CA ASN A 290 -12.16 2.53 -0.38
C ASN A 290 -13.04 3.58 -1.08
N HIS A 291 -13.49 4.55 -0.30
CA HIS A 291 -14.41 5.57 -0.80
C HIS A 291 -13.75 6.51 -1.80
N ASN A 292 -12.46 6.82 -1.64
CA ASN A 292 -11.74 7.68 -2.57
C ASN A 292 -11.68 7.05 -3.97
N ILE A 293 -11.28 5.78 -4.07
CA ILE A 293 -11.25 5.05 -5.36
C ILE A 293 -12.65 5.02 -5.97
N HIS A 294 -13.70 4.80 -5.15
CA HIS A 294 -15.07 4.82 -5.65
C HIS A 294 -15.44 6.16 -6.28
N GLN A 295 -15.11 7.26 -5.62
CA GLN A 295 -15.47 8.59 -6.11
C GLN A 295 -14.64 9.04 -7.33
N GLU A 296 -13.37 8.67 -7.39
CA GLU A 296 -12.48 9.02 -8.50
C GLU A 296 -12.74 8.20 -9.77
N MET A 297 -13.14 6.93 -9.60
CA MET A 297 -13.25 5.96 -10.70
C MET A 297 -14.69 5.62 -11.08
N LYS A 298 -15.70 6.25 -10.46
CA LYS A 298 -17.10 6.07 -10.85
C LYS A 298 -17.36 6.69 -12.23
N ILE A 299 -18.28 6.08 -12.97
CA ILE A 299 -18.83 6.63 -14.23
C ILE A 299 -20.27 7.05 -13.95
N LEU A 300 -20.65 8.29 -14.30
CA LEU A 300 -21.99 8.83 -14.02
C LEU A 300 -23.10 8.01 -14.67
N ALA A 301 -22.86 7.50 -15.87
CA ALA A 301 -23.86 6.75 -16.66
C ALA A 301 -24.10 5.30 -16.17
N ARG A 302 -23.29 4.76 -15.26
CA ARG A 302 -23.35 3.35 -14.87
C ARG A 302 -22.97 3.11 -13.42
N ARG A 303 -23.72 2.25 -12.73
CA ARG A 303 -23.32 1.77 -11.38
C ARG A 303 -22.00 1.04 -11.47
N SER A 304 -21.06 1.41 -10.59
CA SER A 304 -19.71 0.85 -10.54
C SER A 304 -19.45 0.19 -9.19
N MET A 305 -18.75 -0.93 -9.20
CA MET A 305 -18.18 -1.56 -8.00
C MET A 305 -16.80 -0.99 -7.63
N ALA A 306 -16.35 0.08 -8.30
CA ALA A 306 -15.05 0.71 -7.97
C ALA A 306 -14.94 0.98 -6.47
N GLY A 307 -13.76 0.76 -5.91
CA GLY A 307 -13.49 0.89 -4.48
C GLY A 307 -13.74 -0.37 -3.66
N PHE A 308 -14.48 -1.36 -4.16
CA PHE A 308 -14.61 -2.66 -3.49
C PHE A 308 -13.44 -3.58 -3.82
N SER A 309 -12.96 -4.28 -2.80
CA SER A 309 -11.94 -5.32 -2.94
C SER A 309 -12.25 -6.50 -2.02
N TYR A 310 -11.84 -7.68 -2.45
CA TYR A 310 -12.02 -8.91 -1.69
C TYR A 310 -10.91 -9.91 -2.00
N GLY A 311 -10.73 -10.86 -1.09
CA GLY A 311 -9.73 -11.88 -1.26
C GLY A 311 -9.83 -12.97 -0.21
N PHE A 312 -8.91 -13.91 -0.33
CA PHE A 312 -8.71 -14.94 0.69
C PHE A 312 -7.23 -15.25 0.88
N MET A 313 -6.90 -15.78 2.03
CA MET A 313 -5.56 -16.27 2.34
C MET A 313 -5.65 -17.65 2.99
N LEU A 314 -4.83 -18.56 2.47
CA LEU A 314 -4.61 -19.90 3.02
C LEU A 314 -3.24 -19.94 3.71
N ASN A 315 -3.22 -20.37 4.96
CA ASN A 315 -2.00 -20.55 5.74
C ASN A 315 -1.87 -22.04 6.12
N ILE A 316 -0.99 -22.74 5.44
CA ILE A 316 -0.80 -24.17 5.61
C ILE A 316 0.67 -24.42 5.95
N LYS A 317 0.94 -24.63 7.24
CA LYS A 317 2.24 -25.14 7.71
C LYS A 317 3.45 -24.33 7.21
N GLY A 318 3.45 -23.02 7.43
CA GLY A 318 4.55 -22.14 7.03
C GLY A 318 4.57 -21.74 5.56
N VAL A 319 3.59 -22.23 4.76
CA VAL A 319 3.32 -21.77 3.40
C VAL A 319 2.03 -20.97 3.44
N ARG A 320 2.06 -19.75 2.91
CA ARG A 320 0.89 -18.90 2.76
C ARG A 320 0.65 -18.62 1.30
N PHE A 321 -0.57 -18.85 0.86
CA PHE A 321 -1.05 -18.50 -0.45
C PHE A 321 -2.21 -17.53 -0.32
N GLY A 322 -2.21 -16.45 -1.08
CA GLY A 322 -3.28 -15.48 -1.11
C GLY A 322 -3.70 -15.11 -2.51
N PHE A 323 -4.98 -14.81 -2.64
CA PHE A 323 -5.58 -14.24 -3.83
C PHE A 323 -6.43 -13.03 -3.44
N ALA A 324 -6.38 -11.99 -4.24
CA ALA A 324 -7.26 -10.84 -4.11
C ALA A 324 -7.67 -10.29 -5.46
N ARG A 325 -8.84 -9.66 -5.47
CA ARG A 325 -9.36 -8.90 -6.59
C ARG A 325 -9.85 -7.56 -6.11
N GLN A 326 -9.44 -6.51 -6.80
CA GLN A 326 -9.88 -5.15 -6.55
C GLN A 326 -10.66 -4.64 -7.75
N HIS A 327 -11.80 -4.02 -7.50
CA HIS A 327 -12.52 -3.25 -8.49
C HIS A 327 -11.99 -1.81 -8.47
N PHE A 328 -10.94 -1.56 -9.26
CA PHE A 328 -10.29 -0.26 -9.32
C PHE A 328 -11.11 0.73 -10.16
N ALA A 329 -11.43 0.33 -11.39
CA ALA A 329 -12.26 1.11 -12.30
C ALA A 329 -13.12 0.17 -13.15
N PRO A 330 -14.18 0.67 -13.82
CA PRO A 330 -14.92 -0.11 -14.79
C PRO A 330 -14.00 -0.66 -15.90
N GLY A 331 -13.89 -1.99 -15.98
CA GLY A 331 -12.97 -2.67 -16.90
C GLY A 331 -11.53 -2.85 -16.37
N ALA A 332 -11.16 -2.26 -15.25
CA ALA A 332 -9.88 -2.44 -14.61
C ALA A 332 -10.05 -3.13 -13.24
N THR A 333 -9.87 -4.44 -13.22
CA THR A 333 -10.01 -5.29 -12.04
C THR A 333 -8.73 -6.09 -11.79
N PRO A 334 -7.71 -5.49 -11.16
CA PRO A 334 -6.47 -6.19 -10.84
C PRO A 334 -6.71 -7.47 -10.04
N ASN A 335 -5.97 -8.53 -10.42
CA ASN A 335 -5.92 -9.78 -9.68
C ASN A 335 -4.53 -9.93 -9.09
N CYS A 336 -4.46 -10.08 -7.79
CA CYS A 336 -3.21 -10.20 -7.05
C CYS A 336 -3.07 -11.59 -6.45
N PHE A 337 -1.90 -12.17 -6.60
CA PHE A 337 -1.50 -13.45 -6.05
C PHE A 337 -0.27 -13.25 -5.17
N ASN A 338 -0.20 -13.97 -4.06
CA ASN A 338 1.02 -14.02 -3.27
C ASN A 338 1.33 -15.45 -2.80
N LEU A 339 2.61 -15.72 -2.65
CA LEU A 339 3.14 -16.91 -2.03
C LEU A 339 4.18 -16.49 -1.00
N ALA A 340 4.00 -16.88 0.27
CA ALA A 340 5.01 -16.65 1.29
C ALA A 340 5.42 -17.97 1.96
N LEU A 341 6.71 -18.05 2.27
CA LEU A 341 7.35 -19.20 2.89
C LEU A 341 8.07 -18.75 4.16
N ASN A 342 7.79 -19.38 5.28
CA ASN A 342 8.57 -19.23 6.51
C ASN A 342 9.47 -20.45 6.69
N PHE A 343 10.77 -20.28 6.40
CA PHE A 343 11.72 -21.39 6.46
C PHE A 343 11.95 -21.94 7.86
N ASN A 344 11.77 -21.12 8.89
CA ASN A 344 11.89 -21.60 10.28
C ASN A 344 10.75 -22.56 10.65
N GLU A 345 9.50 -22.24 10.24
CA GLU A 345 8.36 -23.12 10.46
C GLU A 345 8.48 -24.42 9.65
N LEU A 346 8.90 -24.33 8.40
CA LEU A 346 9.12 -25.49 7.53
C LEU A 346 10.20 -26.44 8.08
N SER A 347 11.29 -25.89 8.60
CA SER A 347 12.39 -26.65 9.21
C SER A 347 11.95 -27.37 10.47
N LYS A 348 11.20 -26.71 11.37
CA LYS A 348 10.65 -27.34 12.58
C LYS A 348 9.77 -28.54 12.27
N GLN A 349 8.88 -28.39 11.28
CA GLN A 349 7.99 -29.48 10.88
C GLN A 349 8.75 -30.68 10.26
N HIS A 350 9.81 -30.40 9.50
CA HIS A 350 10.64 -31.46 8.96
C HIS A 350 11.32 -32.27 10.07
N GLN A 351 11.81 -31.58 11.10
CA GLN A 351 12.43 -32.21 12.28
C GLN A 351 11.41 -33.05 13.07
N GLU A 352 10.21 -32.51 13.32
CA GLU A 352 9.14 -33.24 14.02
C GLU A 352 8.69 -34.51 13.27
N LYS A 353 8.57 -34.43 11.94
CA LYS A 353 8.26 -35.60 11.10
C LYS A 353 9.35 -36.66 11.17
N LYS A 354 10.62 -36.25 11.18
CA LYS A 354 11.77 -37.15 11.27
C LYS A 354 11.80 -37.83 12.65
N GLN A 355 11.54 -37.12 13.73
CA GLN A 355 11.45 -37.66 15.07
C GLN A 355 10.30 -38.70 15.20
N LYS A 356 9.09 -38.35 14.71
CA LYS A 356 7.95 -39.27 14.74
C LYS A 356 8.17 -40.54 13.91
N LYS A 357 8.96 -40.46 12.83
CA LYS A 357 9.32 -41.63 12.04
C LYS A 357 10.28 -42.55 12.80
N LEU A 358 11.29 -41.99 13.45
CA LEU A 358 12.24 -42.70 14.29
C LEU A 358 11.53 -43.43 15.49
N THR A 359 10.58 -42.74 16.15
CA THR A 359 9.81 -43.30 17.28
C THR A 359 8.83 -44.40 16.85
N ARG A 360 8.47 -44.53 15.60
CA ARG A 360 7.62 -45.62 15.07
C ARG A 360 8.40 -46.85 14.63
N GLU A 361 9.69 -46.67 14.36
CA GLU A 361 10.60 -47.73 13.94
C GLU A 361 11.35 -48.37 15.11
N THR A 362 11.27 -47.80 16.33
CA THR A 362 11.67 -48.36 17.62
C THR A 362 10.48 -48.95 18.36
#